data_334e503430069035510a34667f2405a5
#
_entry.id   334e503430069035510a34667f2405a5
#
_cell.length_a   1.000
_cell.length_b   1.000
_cell.length_c   1.000
_cell.angle_alpha   90.00
_cell.angle_beta   90.00
_cell.angle_gamma   90.00
#
_symmetry.space_group_name_H-M   'P 1'
#
loop_
_entity.id
_entity.type
_entity.pdbx_description
1 polymer ?
#
loop_
_entity_poly.entity_id
_entity_poly.type
_entity_poly.pdbx_seq_one_letter_code
_entity_poly.pdbx_strand_id
1 'polypeptide(L)'
;MGRKTKTIIMDLGILLLIITGVVMVFILRDKIKAREVYNHVEDSKLVIYEGPKSLKDAAEEDLEATSENQRDFSLMHCVDTSVSVNGKELYVYDTNVNNTHSWADNYLPPVSRTPITYFDFEGTVLVEITVPDINIDKVKISPQKYGIRPEVDKDGHKITFPISEPDTYTVVFNDSVERAIHIFGNPLEENPPKEGDEDVIYIGPGEWDIENIPLEENQTLYIAGGAVVHGTIQGNYVNNVTVKGRGILDGSLFEGWQGKTANVPINFTGCRNINVEDVIFLNSNAWVFNSFESKDAKIHNIKIISPRPNGDGITLQSCENFLVEDSFVRSFDDSLVVKNYGADTNNITFKNIQVWTDLAQSMEIGYETNKGNKENARISNIAFEDITVLYNFHKPVISIHNGDDALVEDILFKNITVENALMGSGDAGENNQLIDLGIMSNGNWSTTKERGQIKNVTIDGVNVISGKFPPSKIAGFDETHTIEDVTIKNLNILGKSIKDPESGKFEIDKKTTKNIIIE
;
A
#
# COMPACT_ATOMS: atom_id res chain seq x y z
N MET A 1 37.48 5.70 53.82
CA MET A 1 36.61 5.04 52.83
C MET A 1 36.35 3.61 53.30
N GLY A 2 35.14 3.30 53.78
CA GLY A 2 34.83 2.04 54.47
C GLY A 2 34.83 0.82 53.55
N ARG A 3 35.03 -0.34 54.13
CA ARG A 3 35.13 -1.64 53.40
C ARG A 3 33.88 -1.89 52.50
N LYS A 4 32.71 -1.43 52.90
CA LYS A 4 31.46 -1.50 52.09
C LYS A 4 31.51 -0.65 50.80
N THR A 5 32.13 0.51 50.82
CA THR A 5 32.25 1.40 49.63
C THR A 5 33.17 0.81 48.59
N LYS A 6 34.24 0.11 49.00
CA LYS A 6 35.15 -0.59 48.11
C LYS A 6 34.49 -1.78 47.38
N THR A 7 33.66 -2.54 48.08
CA THR A 7 32.89 -3.67 47.52
C THR A 7 31.90 -3.17 46.48
N ILE A 8 31.11 -2.12 46.76
CA ILE A 8 30.14 -1.54 45.82
C ILE A 8 30.81 -1.03 44.53
N ILE A 9 31.99 -0.38 44.64
CA ILE A 9 32.75 0.11 43.48
C ILE A 9 33.28 -1.06 42.65
N MET A 10 33.71 -2.16 43.29
CA MET A 10 34.20 -3.35 42.62
C MET A 10 33.06 -4.10 41.92
N ASP A 11 31.88 -4.20 42.52
CA ASP A 11 30.69 -4.83 41.92
C ASP A 11 30.16 -4.03 40.74
N LEU A 12 30.14 -2.69 40.80
CA LEU A 12 29.82 -1.79 39.68
C LEU A 12 30.81 -1.92 38.54
N GLY A 13 32.11 -2.05 38.84
CA GLY A 13 33.14 -2.28 37.83
C GLY A 13 33.02 -3.61 37.10
N ILE A 14 32.65 -4.68 37.83
CA ILE A 14 32.40 -6.01 37.25
C ILE A 14 31.13 -5.98 36.39
N LEU A 15 30.06 -5.32 36.84
CA LEU A 15 28.83 -5.16 36.07
C LEU A 15 29.06 -4.40 34.76
N LEU A 16 29.86 -3.33 34.79
CA LEU A 16 30.22 -2.55 33.61
C LEU A 16 31.04 -3.37 32.62
N LEU A 17 31.97 -4.20 33.11
CA LEU A 17 32.78 -5.12 32.27
C LEU A 17 31.91 -6.21 31.63
N ILE A 18 30.91 -6.73 32.33
CA ILE A 18 29.96 -7.71 31.79
C ILE A 18 29.10 -7.07 30.71
N ILE A 19 28.57 -5.87 30.95
CA ILE A 19 27.75 -5.13 29.97
C ILE A 19 28.57 -4.80 28.73
N THR A 20 29.81 -4.31 28.86
CA THR A 20 30.71 -4.04 27.72
C THR A 20 31.08 -5.32 26.98
N GLY A 21 31.30 -6.41 27.67
CA GLY A 21 31.55 -7.72 27.06
C GLY A 21 30.35 -8.24 26.27
N VAL A 22 29.15 -8.12 26.80
CA VAL A 22 27.90 -8.51 26.10
C VAL A 22 27.68 -7.63 24.87
N VAL A 23 27.83 -6.31 25.00
CA VAL A 23 27.71 -5.38 23.86
C VAL A 23 28.74 -5.70 22.77
N MET A 24 29.98 -6.01 23.15
CA MET A 24 31.05 -6.36 22.21
C MET A 24 30.78 -7.69 21.50
N VAL A 25 30.17 -8.68 22.18
CA VAL A 25 29.73 -9.93 21.56
C VAL A 25 28.60 -9.70 20.55
N PHE A 26 27.65 -8.83 20.85
CA PHE A 26 26.59 -8.47 19.90
C PHE A 26 27.17 -7.74 18.67
N ILE A 27 28.07 -6.77 18.84
CA ILE A 27 28.73 -6.07 17.74
C ILE A 27 29.55 -7.01 16.87
N LEU A 28 30.28 -7.98 17.48
CA LEU A 28 31.03 -8.98 16.74
C LEU A 28 30.11 -9.96 15.99
N ARG A 29 29.02 -10.36 16.60
CA ARG A 29 28.01 -11.22 15.96
C ARG A 29 27.34 -10.53 14.77
N ASP A 30 27.03 -9.25 14.90
CA ASP A 30 26.45 -8.45 13.79
C ASP A 30 27.48 -8.27 12.66
N LYS A 31 28.78 -8.04 12.97
CA LYS A 31 29.84 -7.97 11.96
C LYS A 31 30.11 -9.31 11.27
N ILE A 32 29.99 -10.42 11.99
CA ILE A 32 30.13 -11.78 11.41
C ILE A 32 28.94 -12.05 10.49
N LYS A 33 27.71 -11.73 10.92
CA LYS A 33 26.51 -11.85 10.09
C LYS A 33 26.57 -10.99 8.83
N ALA A 34 27.01 -9.74 8.96
CA ALA A 34 27.21 -8.85 7.81
C ALA A 34 28.22 -9.47 6.82
N ARG A 35 29.33 -10.01 7.30
CA ARG A 35 30.34 -10.64 6.46
C ARG A 35 29.85 -11.96 5.81
N GLU A 36 29.00 -12.73 6.48
CA GLU A 36 28.33 -13.91 5.90
C GLU A 36 27.35 -13.50 4.80
N VAL A 37 26.62 -12.40 4.98
CA VAL A 37 25.69 -11.85 3.95
C VAL A 37 26.46 -11.47 2.69
N TYR A 38 27.62 -10.80 2.80
CA TYR A 38 28.44 -10.46 1.63
C TYR A 38 28.97 -11.70 0.88
N ASN A 39 29.16 -12.82 1.57
CA ASN A 39 29.60 -14.08 0.92
C ASN A 39 28.46 -14.78 0.15
N HIS A 40 27.17 -14.46 0.42
CA HIS A 40 26.03 -15.06 -0.27
C HIS A 40 25.56 -14.27 -1.51
N VAL A 41 26.07 -13.06 -1.73
CA VAL A 41 25.72 -12.23 -2.90
C VAL A 41 26.21 -12.87 -4.21
N GLU A 42 27.31 -13.64 -4.18
CA GLU A 42 27.88 -14.29 -5.39
C GLU A 42 26.99 -15.38 -5.98
N ASP A 43 26.11 -16.01 -5.17
CA ASP A 43 25.21 -17.09 -5.60
C ASP A 43 23.81 -16.59 -5.99
N SER A 44 23.57 -15.30 -5.94
CA SER A 44 22.25 -14.72 -6.25
C SER A 44 22.00 -14.67 -7.76
N LYS A 45 20.73 -14.82 -8.14
CA LYS A 45 20.26 -14.52 -9.49
C LYS A 45 19.62 -13.13 -9.50
N LEU A 46 19.85 -12.38 -10.56
CA LEU A 46 19.35 -11.01 -10.69
C LEU A 46 18.96 -10.75 -12.15
N VAL A 47 17.71 -10.32 -12.35
CA VAL A 47 17.18 -9.83 -13.62
C VAL A 47 16.88 -8.35 -13.49
N ILE A 48 17.44 -7.54 -14.37
CA ILE A 48 17.27 -6.08 -14.43
C ILE A 48 16.52 -5.73 -15.71
N TYR A 49 15.61 -4.81 -15.61
CA TYR A 49 14.82 -4.30 -16.72
C TYR A 49 15.25 -2.88 -17.07
N GLU A 50 15.62 -2.68 -18.31
CA GLU A 50 15.92 -1.35 -18.81
C GLU A 50 14.62 -0.62 -19.14
N GLY A 51 14.47 0.61 -18.64
CA GLY A 51 13.34 1.45 -18.95
C GLY A 51 13.47 2.12 -20.33
N PRO A 52 12.37 2.72 -20.84
CA PRO A 52 12.36 3.39 -22.12
C PRO A 52 13.36 4.55 -22.20
N LYS A 53 14.13 4.58 -23.31
CA LYS A 53 15.09 5.66 -23.55
C LYS A 53 14.39 7.02 -23.69
N SER A 54 13.20 7.05 -24.28
CA SER A 54 12.37 8.25 -24.45
C SER A 54 12.10 8.98 -23.13
N LEU A 55 11.78 8.26 -22.05
CA LEU A 55 11.57 8.86 -20.74
C LEU A 55 12.86 9.45 -20.13
N LYS A 56 14.01 8.85 -20.45
CA LYS A 56 15.31 9.38 -20.05
C LYS A 56 15.66 10.66 -20.79
N ASP A 57 15.50 10.65 -22.11
CA ASP A 57 15.75 11.81 -22.97
C ASP A 57 14.83 12.98 -22.56
N ALA A 58 13.55 12.73 -22.29
CA ALA A 58 12.60 13.75 -21.83
C ALA A 58 12.99 14.34 -20.46
N ALA A 59 13.49 13.54 -19.53
CA ALA A 59 13.93 14.01 -18.22
C ALA A 59 15.19 14.90 -18.31
N GLU A 60 16.12 14.60 -19.24
CA GLU A 60 17.30 15.42 -19.50
C GLU A 60 16.93 16.76 -20.14
N GLU A 61 15.97 16.79 -21.06
CA GLU A 61 15.44 18.02 -21.68
C GLU A 61 14.75 18.92 -20.63
N ASP A 62 14.02 18.34 -19.70
CA ASP A 62 13.29 19.08 -18.67
C ASP A 62 14.21 19.73 -17.61
N LEU A 63 15.41 19.18 -17.40
CA LEU A 63 16.43 19.81 -16.55
C LEU A 63 17.00 21.12 -17.16
N GLU A 64 16.96 21.26 -18.48
CA GLU A 64 17.37 22.48 -19.19
C GLU A 64 16.25 23.53 -19.26
N ALA A 65 15.01 23.12 -19.03
CA ALA A 65 13.84 24.01 -19.01
C ALA A 65 13.77 24.79 -17.68
N THR A 66 13.72 26.09 -17.78
CA THR A 66 13.69 27.00 -16.64
C THR A 66 12.44 26.78 -15.76
N SER A 67 12.55 27.14 -14.49
CA SER A 67 11.65 26.99 -13.35
C SER A 67 10.15 27.38 -13.54
N GLU A 68 9.70 27.76 -14.70
CA GLU A 68 8.32 28.14 -15.01
C GLU A 68 7.52 27.02 -15.70
N ASN A 69 8.19 25.98 -16.19
CA ASN A 69 7.51 24.80 -16.71
C ASN A 69 7.29 23.83 -15.55
N GLN A 70 6.08 23.84 -15.02
CA GLN A 70 5.59 22.71 -14.23
C GLN A 70 5.96 21.45 -14.99
N ARG A 71 6.81 20.59 -14.39
CA ARG A 71 7.02 19.23 -14.89
C ARG A 71 5.63 18.66 -15.13
N ASP A 72 5.28 18.40 -16.37
CA ASP A 72 4.04 17.74 -16.72
C ASP A 72 3.91 16.49 -15.86
N PHE A 73 2.70 16.14 -15.50
CA PHE A 73 2.42 14.97 -14.64
C PHE A 73 2.79 13.63 -15.29
N SER A 74 3.63 13.64 -16.32
CA SER A 74 4.11 12.44 -17.01
C SER A 74 5.03 11.61 -16.14
N LEU A 75 5.04 10.31 -16.37
CA LEU A 75 6.06 9.41 -15.84
C LEU A 75 7.42 9.81 -16.44
N MET A 76 8.47 9.85 -15.62
CA MET A 76 9.79 10.30 -16.04
C MET A 76 10.89 9.36 -15.51
N HIS A 77 12.08 9.46 -16.08
CA HIS A 77 13.28 8.94 -15.45
C HIS A 77 13.68 9.83 -14.27
N CYS A 78 14.02 9.22 -13.13
CA CYS A 78 14.48 9.95 -11.95
C CYS A 78 15.93 10.39 -12.14
N VAL A 79 16.23 11.67 -11.88
CA VAL A 79 17.56 12.26 -12.09
C VAL A 79 18.33 12.57 -10.79
N ASP A 80 17.64 12.60 -9.65
CA ASP A 80 18.18 12.96 -8.35
C ASP A 80 18.41 11.77 -7.41
N THR A 81 18.05 10.57 -7.86
CA THR A 81 18.18 9.33 -7.09
C THR A 81 18.68 8.22 -7.99
N SER A 82 19.73 7.54 -7.58
CA SER A 82 20.19 6.33 -8.26
C SER A 82 20.14 5.12 -7.34
N VAL A 83 19.81 3.96 -7.94
CA VAL A 83 19.76 2.68 -7.25
C VAL A 83 20.58 1.66 -8.02
N SER A 84 21.39 0.88 -7.31
CA SER A 84 22.06 -0.29 -7.89
C SER A 84 21.83 -1.54 -7.04
N VAL A 85 21.89 -2.69 -7.70
CA VAL A 85 21.82 -4.00 -7.03
C VAL A 85 23.00 -4.85 -7.45
N ASN A 86 23.78 -5.34 -6.49
CA ASN A 86 25.03 -6.05 -6.73
C ASN A 86 25.98 -5.27 -7.66
N GLY A 87 26.03 -3.94 -7.53
CA GLY A 87 26.84 -3.03 -8.35
C GLY A 87 26.34 -2.82 -9.78
N LYS A 88 25.15 -3.33 -10.14
CA LYS A 88 24.49 -3.07 -11.42
C LYS A 88 23.45 -1.98 -11.23
N GLU A 89 23.55 -0.92 -12.02
CA GLU A 89 22.60 0.21 -11.99
C GLU A 89 21.23 -0.22 -12.47
N LEU A 90 20.17 0.27 -11.79
CA LEU A 90 18.77 0.06 -12.14
C LEU A 90 18.19 1.31 -12.81
N TYR A 91 17.17 1.11 -13.63
CA TYR A 91 16.36 2.22 -14.12
C TYR A 91 15.44 2.69 -12.97
N VAL A 92 15.52 3.97 -12.62
CA VAL A 92 14.67 4.58 -11.59
C VAL A 92 13.65 5.48 -12.28
N TYR A 93 12.38 5.20 -12.03
CA TYR A 93 11.27 6.03 -12.49
C TYR A 93 10.92 7.04 -11.42
N ASP A 94 10.42 8.20 -11.85
CA ASP A 94 9.87 9.23 -10.98
C ASP A 94 8.37 9.37 -11.28
N THR A 95 7.54 8.92 -10.34
CA THR A 95 6.08 8.87 -10.48
C THR A 95 5.37 9.87 -9.58
N ASN A 96 4.17 10.28 -9.95
CA ASN A 96 3.41 11.24 -9.18
C ASN A 96 2.80 10.63 -7.91
N VAL A 97 2.79 11.44 -6.86
CA VAL A 97 2.04 11.23 -5.63
C VAL A 97 1.49 12.56 -5.17
N ASN A 98 0.38 12.58 -4.45
CA ASN A 98 -0.18 13.80 -3.85
C ASN A 98 -0.33 14.95 -4.85
N ASN A 99 -0.90 14.70 -6.02
CA ASN A 99 -1.22 15.77 -6.96
C ASN A 99 -2.12 16.77 -6.27
N THR A 100 -1.68 18.02 -6.23
CA THR A 100 -2.42 19.10 -5.59
C THR A 100 -3.81 19.22 -6.15
N HIS A 101 -4.79 19.23 -5.27
CA HIS A 101 -6.17 19.56 -5.59
C HIS A 101 -6.63 20.64 -4.63
N SER A 102 -7.38 21.63 -5.11
CA SER A 102 -7.72 22.82 -4.33
C SER A 102 -8.34 22.55 -2.95
N TRP A 103 -9.05 21.45 -2.77
CA TRP A 103 -9.61 21.06 -1.48
C TRP A 103 -8.63 20.22 -0.61
N ALA A 104 -7.60 19.66 -1.20
CA ALA A 104 -6.62 18.80 -0.51
C ALA A 104 -5.34 19.54 -0.14
N ASP A 105 -5.07 20.73 -0.66
CA ASP A 105 -3.82 21.49 -0.46
C ASP A 105 -3.46 21.73 1.01
N ASN A 106 -4.45 21.76 1.90
CA ASN A 106 -4.24 21.95 3.33
C ASN A 106 -4.00 20.65 4.11
N TYR A 107 -4.23 19.49 3.50
CA TYR A 107 -4.22 18.20 4.17
C TYR A 107 -2.97 17.38 3.88
N LEU A 108 -2.39 17.54 2.70
CA LEU A 108 -1.35 16.66 2.21
C LEU A 108 0.05 17.09 2.60
N PRO A 109 0.98 16.14 2.76
CA PRO A 109 2.41 16.45 2.75
C PRO A 109 2.77 17.15 1.44
N PRO A 110 3.73 18.08 1.44
CA PRO A 110 4.11 18.83 0.23
C PRO A 110 4.99 18.00 -0.72
N VAL A 111 4.54 16.80 -1.07
CA VAL A 111 5.23 15.87 -1.97
C VAL A 111 4.41 15.68 -3.23
N SER A 112 5.03 15.87 -4.38
CA SER A 112 4.39 15.67 -5.68
C SER A 112 4.88 14.43 -6.43
N ARG A 113 6.06 13.91 -6.12
CA ARG A 113 6.69 12.79 -6.84
C ARG A 113 7.45 11.87 -5.88
N THR A 114 7.65 10.60 -6.32
CA THR A 114 8.41 9.60 -5.58
C THR A 114 9.20 8.71 -6.54
N PRO A 115 10.48 8.42 -6.26
CA PRO A 115 11.27 7.45 -7.03
C PRO A 115 10.76 6.03 -6.81
N ILE A 116 10.72 5.24 -7.90
CA ILE A 116 10.47 3.81 -7.87
C ILE A 116 11.46 3.06 -8.76
N THR A 117 11.76 1.83 -8.39
CA THR A 117 12.53 0.92 -9.25
C THR A 117 12.06 -0.51 -9.01
N TYR A 118 12.35 -1.41 -9.96
CA TYR A 118 12.00 -2.82 -9.84
C TYR A 118 13.00 -3.74 -10.52
N PHE A 119 13.10 -4.94 -10.01
CA PHE A 119 13.96 -6.01 -10.51
C PHE A 119 13.49 -7.35 -9.97
N ASP A 120 13.92 -8.44 -10.58
CA ASP A 120 13.66 -9.79 -10.06
C ASP A 120 14.94 -10.39 -9.50
N PHE A 121 14.83 -11.15 -8.42
CA PHE A 121 15.98 -11.81 -7.81
C PHE A 121 15.63 -13.10 -7.07
N GLU A 122 16.66 -13.92 -6.86
CA GLU A 122 16.65 -15.11 -6.00
C GLU A 122 17.94 -15.11 -5.17
N GLY A 123 17.84 -15.47 -3.90
CA GLY A 123 18.96 -15.42 -2.95
C GLY A 123 19.13 -14.05 -2.31
N THR A 124 20.34 -13.71 -1.88
CA THR A 124 20.61 -12.42 -1.22
C THR A 124 21.27 -11.45 -2.19
N VAL A 125 20.72 -10.24 -2.29
CA VAL A 125 21.27 -9.17 -3.12
C VAL A 125 21.58 -7.93 -2.26
N LEU A 126 22.55 -7.14 -2.69
CA LEU A 126 22.99 -5.91 -2.04
C LEU A 126 22.43 -4.71 -2.78
N VAL A 127 21.57 -3.94 -2.13
CA VAL A 127 20.98 -2.72 -2.66
C VAL A 127 21.80 -1.52 -2.21
N GLU A 128 22.14 -0.65 -3.14
CA GLU A 128 22.75 0.65 -2.87
C GLU A 128 21.84 1.76 -3.41
N ILE A 129 21.63 2.80 -2.60
CA ILE A 129 20.84 3.99 -3.00
C ILE A 129 21.71 5.22 -2.79
N THR A 130 21.82 6.06 -3.80
CA THR A 130 22.51 7.34 -3.74
C THR A 130 21.52 8.49 -3.93
N VAL A 131 21.56 9.44 -3.02
CA VAL A 131 20.68 10.64 -2.98
C VAL A 131 21.55 11.88 -2.76
N PRO A 132 22.15 12.45 -3.81
CA PRO A 132 23.17 13.49 -3.71
C PRO A 132 22.73 14.73 -2.92
N ASP A 133 21.46 15.06 -2.99
CA ASP A 133 20.89 16.26 -2.38
C ASP A 133 20.41 16.07 -0.94
N ILE A 134 20.54 14.83 -0.39
CA ILE A 134 20.13 14.52 0.98
C ILE A 134 21.40 14.25 1.83
N ASN A 135 21.54 14.97 2.92
CA ASN A 135 22.45 14.58 4.00
C ASN A 135 21.72 13.59 4.92
N ILE A 136 22.13 12.34 4.89
CA ILE A 136 21.44 11.23 5.54
C ILE A 136 21.84 11.14 7.01
N ASP A 137 20.95 11.56 7.91
CA ASP A 137 21.11 11.41 9.36
C ASP A 137 20.44 10.14 9.87
N LYS A 138 19.33 9.74 9.25
CA LYS A 138 18.51 8.60 9.64
C LYS A 138 17.89 7.91 8.43
N VAL A 139 17.80 6.59 8.49
CA VAL A 139 17.12 5.77 7.47
C VAL A 139 16.14 4.83 8.13
N LYS A 140 14.94 4.76 7.59
CA LYS A 140 13.94 3.74 7.91
C LYS A 140 13.68 2.91 6.65
N ILE A 141 13.79 1.59 6.77
CA ILE A 141 13.43 0.65 5.71
C ILE A 141 12.21 -0.15 6.18
N SER A 142 11.15 -0.09 5.41
CA SER A 142 9.90 -0.81 5.62
C SER A 142 9.72 -1.92 4.57
N PRO A 143 9.03 -3.02 4.87
CA PRO A 143 8.39 -3.31 6.16
C PRO A 143 9.41 -3.60 7.27
N GLN A 144 9.17 -3.05 8.44
CA GLN A 144 10.09 -3.19 9.59
C GLN A 144 10.20 -4.64 10.10
N LYS A 145 9.30 -5.55 9.67
CA LYS A 145 9.36 -6.98 9.98
C LYS A 145 10.70 -7.62 9.61
N TYR A 146 11.40 -7.12 8.61
CA TYR A 146 12.71 -7.63 8.18
C TYR A 146 13.89 -7.14 9.01
N GLY A 147 13.72 -6.10 9.81
CA GLY A 147 14.77 -5.56 10.68
C GLY A 147 16.02 -5.10 9.96
N ILE A 148 15.90 -4.65 8.71
CA ILE A 148 17.02 -4.23 7.86
C ILE A 148 17.68 -2.99 8.45
N ARG A 149 19.00 -3.01 8.55
CA ARG A 149 19.82 -1.90 9.02
C ARG A 149 20.79 -1.49 7.92
N PRO A 150 20.56 -0.36 7.25
CA PRO A 150 21.45 0.11 6.20
C PRO A 150 22.76 0.65 6.79
N GLU A 151 23.83 0.53 6.00
CA GLU A 151 25.08 1.26 6.22
C GLU A 151 25.02 2.58 5.46
N VAL A 152 25.33 3.69 6.13
CA VAL A 152 25.44 5.01 5.51
C VAL A 152 26.91 5.24 5.21
N ASP A 153 27.24 5.74 4.02
CA ASP A 153 28.61 6.05 3.63
C ASP A 153 29.17 7.26 4.40
N LYS A 154 30.46 7.51 4.24
CA LYS A 154 31.16 8.58 5.00
C LYS A 154 30.70 9.98 4.61
N ASP A 155 30.26 10.14 3.37
CA ASP A 155 29.85 11.43 2.83
C ASP A 155 28.36 11.71 3.13
N GLY A 156 27.63 10.70 3.63
CA GLY A 156 26.26 10.84 4.08
C GLY A 156 25.21 10.94 2.96
N HIS A 157 25.54 10.47 1.75
CA HIS A 157 24.67 10.55 0.59
C HIS A 157 24.29 9.20 -0.01
N LYS A 158 24.89 8.12 0.51
CA LYS A 158 24.63 6.76 0.03
C LYS A 158 24.34 5.82 1.17
N ILE A 159 23.39 4.91 0.95
CA ILE A 159 23.12 3.79 1.84
C ILE A 159 23.31 2.47 1.11
N THR A 160 23.66 1.44 1.88
CA THR A 160 23.83 0.07 1.39
C THR A 160 23.17 -0.90 2.37
N PHE A 161 22.39 -1.85 1.86
CA PHE A 161 21.74 -2.87 2.68
C PHE A 161 21.42 -4.15 1.89
N PRO A 162 21.47 -5.31 2.54
CA PRO A 162 21.09 -6.58 1.91
C PRO A 162 19.58 -6.80 2.00
N ILE A 163 19.03 -7.47 0.98
CA ILE A 163 17.69 -8.05 0.98
C ILE A 163 17.77 -9.51 0.52
N SER A 164 16.93 -10.38 1.10
CA SER A 164 16.92 -11.83 0.79
C SER A 164 15.54 -12.35 0.43
N GLU A 165 14.50 -11.59 0.71
CA GLU A 165 13.12 -11.96 0.44
C GLU A 165 12.55 -11.07 -0.66
N PRO A 166 11.96 -11.63 -1.72
CA PRO A 166 11.18 -10.84 -2.66
C PRO A 166 10.01 -10.16 -1.95
N ASP A 167 10.01 -8.81 -1.99
CA ASP A 167 8.95 -7.98 -1.40
C ASP A 167 9.11 -6.53 -1.89
N THR A 168 8.19 -5.65 -1.51
CA THR A 168 8.37 -4.20 -1.69
C THR A 168 9.10 -3.62 -0.49
N TYR A 169 10.16 -2.85 -0.77
CA TYR A 169 10.94 -2.15 0.24
C TYR A 169 10.77 -0.64 0.09
N THR A 170 10.25 0.00 1.12
CA THR A 170 10.12 1.46 1.15
C THR A 170 11.20 2.06 2.05
N VAL A 171 12.00 2.94 1.49
CA VAL A 171 13.09 3.63 2.19
C VAL A 171 12.69 5.08 2.43
N VAL A 172 12.75 5.50 3.70
CA VAL A 172 12.44 6.88 4.12
C VAL A 172 13.68 7.47 4.79
N PHE A 173 14.12 8.64 4.30
CA PHE A 173 15.25 9.37 4.84
C PHE A 173 14.78 10.45 5.83
N ASN A 174 15.50 10.59 6.95
CA ASN A 174 15.35 11.65 7.95
C ASN A 174 13.90 11.82 8.48
N ASP A 175 13.16 10.71 8.55
CA ASP A 175 11.73 10.67 8.88
C ASP A 175 10.83 11.52 7.95
N SER A 176 11.34 11.96 6.80
CA SER A 176 10.59 12.75 5.83
C SER A 176 9.92 11.84 4.80
N VAL A 177 8.59 11.83 4.77
CA VAL A 177 7.80 11.10 3.75
C VAL A 177 7.97 11.68 2.35
N GLU A 178 8.49 12.91 2.24
CA GLU A 178 8.78 13.59 0.98
C GLU A 178 9.92 12.95 0.19
N ARG A 179 10.70 12.10 0.84
CA ARG A 179 11.87 11.45 0.25
C ARG A 179 11.78 9.93 0.39
N ALA A 180 10.58 9.40 0.25
CA ALA A 180 10.37 7.97 0.20
C ALA A 180 10.76 7.41 -1.17
N ILE A 181 11.41 6.23 -1.18
CA ILE A 181 11.73 5.48 -2.39
C ILE A 181 11.06 4.12 -2.26
N HIS A 182 10.36 3.66 -3.30
CA HIS A 182 9.78 2.32 -3.34
C HIS A 182 10.58 1.42 -4.27
N ILE A 183 11.05 0.28 -3.75
CA ILE A 183 11.84 -0.72 -4.46
C ILE A 183 11.03 -2.00 -4.54
N PHE A 184 10.65 -2.40 -5.73
CA PHE A 184 9.89 -3.61 -5.98
C PHE A 184 10.84 -4.75 -6.33
N GLY A 185 11.26 -5.52 -5.31
CA GLY A 185 12.06 -6.73 -5.48
C GLY A 185 11.13 -7.92 -5.70
N ASN A 186 11.05 -8.42 -6.93
CA ASN A 186 10.15 -9.52 -7.25
C ASN A 186 10.89 -10.87 -7.23
N PRO A 187 10.18 -12.00 -7.06
CA PRO A 187 10.73 -13.31 -7.40
C PRO A 187 11.05 -13.39 -8.91
N LEU A 188 11.91 -14.31 -9.32
CA LEU A 188 12.17 -14.54 -10.73
C LEU A 188 10.86 -14.91 -11.45
N GLU A 189 10.64 -14.33 -12.61
CA GLU A 189 9.45 -14.64 -13.41
C GLU A 189 9.51 -16.07 -13.93
N GLU A 190 8.42 -16.82 -13.71
CA GLU A 190 8.33 -18.20 -14.17
C GLU A 190 7.53 -18.30 -15.47
N ASN A 191 8.13 -18.93 -16.49
CA ASN A 191 7.48 -19.22 -17.78
C ASN A 191 6.75 -18.02 -18.39
N PRO A 192 7.43 -16.89 -18.63
CA PRO A 192 6.81 -15.74 -19.28
C PRO A 192 6.32 -16.11 -20.68
N PRO A 193 5.15 -15.60 -21.11
CA PRO A 193 4.68 -15.72 -22.48
C PRO A 193 5.67 -15.14 -23.47
N LYS A 194 5.60 -15.62 -24.71
CA LYS A 194 6.45 -15.16 -25.80
C LYS A 194 5.62 -14.47 -26.87
N GLU A 195 6.26 -13.59 -27.60
CA GLU A 195 5.65 -12.98 -28.77
C GLU A 195 5.24 -14.05 -29.80
N GLY A 196 3.95 -14.03 -30.17
CA GLY A 196 3.37 -15.00 -31.11
C GLY A 196 2.76 -16.25 -30.46
N ASP A 197 2.77 -16.36 -29.13
CA ASP A 197 2.01 -17.40 -28.44
C ASP A 197 0.51 -17.23 -28.72
N GLU A 198 -0.23 -18.33 -28.82
CA GLU A 198 -1.68 -18.33 -29.09
C GLU A 198 -2.44 -17.64 -27.93
N ASP A 199 -3.44 -16.85 -28.24
CA ASP A 199 -4.27 -16.08 -27.29
C ASP A 199 -3.49 -15.10 -26.38
N VAL A 200 -2.27 -14.71 -26.78
CA VAL A 200 -1.44 -13.74 -26.06
C VAL A 200 -1.33 -12.41 -26.79
N ILE A 201 -1.75 -11.34 -26.12
CA ILE A 201 -1.38 -9.96 -26.48
C ILE A 201 -0.03 -9.69 -25.80
N TYR A 202 1.05 -9.67 -26.59
CA TYR A 202 2.40 -9.46 -26.07
C TYR A 202 2.86 -8.01 -26.31
N ILE A 203 3.18 -7.29 -25.22
CA ILE A 203 3.75 -5.94 -25.28
C ILE A 203 5.20 -6.02 -24.78
N GLY A 204 6.15 -5.87 -25.70
CA GLY A 204 7.59 -5.92 -25.44
C GLY A 204 8.13 -4.66 -24.77
N PRO A 205 9.42 -4.66 -24.33
CA PRO A 205 10.06 -3.49 -23.73
C PRO A 205 9.98 -2.25 -24.62
N GLY A 206 9.87 -1.08 -24.02
CA GLY A 206 9.75 0.22 -24.71
C GLY A 206 8.56 1.03 -24.21
N GLU A 207 8.33 2.18 -24.83
CA GLU A 207 7.20 3.06 -24.51
C GLU A 207 6.10 2.92 -25.58
N TRP A 208 4.87 2.72 -25.12
CA TRP A 208 3.71 2.41 -25.95
C TRP A 208 2.54 3.32 -25.60
N ASP A 209 1.99 4.00 -26.58
CA ASP A 209 0.76 4.77 -26.46
C ASP A 209 -0.40 3.96 -27.04
N ILE A 210 -1.17 3.33 -26.13
CA ILE A 210 -2.29 2.46 -26.46
C ILE A 210 -3.50 2.90 -25.63
N GLU A 211 -4.40 3.64 -26.22
CA GLU A 211 -5.52 4.25 -25.52
C GLU A 211 -6.37 3.25 -24.72
N ASN A 212 -6.67 2.09 -25.28
CA ASN A 212 -7.43 1.03 -24.63
C ASN A 212 -7.09 -0.36 -25.15
N ILE A 213 -6.93 -1.31 -24.24
CA ILE A 213 -6.69 -2.74 -24.53
C ILE A 213 -7.92 -3.52 -24.06
N PRO A 214 -8.90 -3.79 -24.96
CA PRO A 214 -10.01 -4.67 -24.64
C PRO A 214 -9.53 -6.11 -24.58
N LEU A 215 -9.90 -6.83 -23.53
CA LEU A 215 -9.64 -8.26 -23.39
C LEU A 215 -10.80 -9.07 -23.96
N GLU A 216 -10.48 -10.15 -24.64
CA GLU A 216 -11.44 -11.14 -25.12
C GLU A 216 -11.42 -12.41 -24.25
N GLU A 217 -12.36 -13.29 -24.46
CA GLU A 217 -12.49 -14.58 -23.77
C GLU A 217 -11.21 -15.43 -23.92
N ASN A 218 -10.70 -15.99 -22.80
CA ASN A 218 -9.49 -16.82 -22.71
C ASN A 218 -8.16 -16.11 -23.04
N GLN A 219 -8.13 -14.81 -23.09
CA GLN A 219 -6.98 -14.03 -23.51
C GLN A 219 -6.02 -13.72 -22.37
N THR A 220 -4.72 -13.74 -22.68
CA THR A 220 -3.65 -13.27 -21.81
C THR A 220 -3.05 -11.98 -22.37
N LEU A 221 -3.04 -10.91 -21.59
CA LEU A 221 -2.23 -9.73 -21.83
C LEU A 221 -0.92 -9.85 -21.04
N TYR A 222 0.20 -9.84 -21.76
CA TYR A 222 1.53 -9.83 -21.16
C TYR A 222 2.24 -8.51 -21.43
N ILE A 223 2.61 -7.79 -20.36
CA ILE A 223 3.38 -6.54 -20.44
C ILE A 223 4.78 -6.83 -19.91
N ALA A 224 5.75 -6.93 -20.82
CA ALA A 224 7.12 -7.34 -20.48
C ALA A 224 7.83 -6.33 -19.58
N GLY A 225 8.81 -6.79 -18.79
CA GLY A 225 9.69 -5.91 -18.04
C GLY A 225 10.40 -4.90 -18.93
N GLY A 226 10.44 -3.63 -18.53
CA GLY A 226 10.93 -2.52 -19.35
C GLY A 226 9.90 -1.92 -20.31
N ALA A 227 8.68 -2.46 -20.37
CA ALA A 227 7.59 -1.83 -21.10
C ALA A 227 6.88 -0.77 -20.20
N VAL A 228 6.57 0.37 -20.79
CA VAL A 228 5.67 1.40 -20.25
C VAL A 228 4.54 1.59 -21.24
N VAL A 229 3.32 1.34 -20.80
CA VAL A 229 2.11 1.43 -21.62
C VAL A 229 1.24 2.57 -21.11
N HIS A 230 1.03 3.58 -21.93
CA HIS A 230 0.08 4.64 -21.66
C HIS A 230 -1.29 4.20 -22.18
N GLY A 231 -2.20 3.85 -21.25
CA GLY A 231 -3.48 3.34 -21.68
C GLY A 231 -4.32 2.73 -20.55
N THR A 232 -5.36 2.00 -20.96
CA THR A 232 -6.28 1.29 -20.05
C THR A 232 -6.50 -0.16 -20.50
N ILE A 233 -6.83 -1.03 -19.55
CA ILE A 233 -7.17 -2.44 -19.78
C ILE A 233 -8.63 -2.64 -19.41
N GLN A 234 -9.43 -3.24 -20.31
CA GLN A 234 -10.87 -3.40 -20.13
C GLN A 234 -11.30 -4.85 -20.36
N GLY A 235 -11.89 -5.47 -19.35
CA GLY A 235 -12.61 -6.73 -19.45
C GLY A 235 -14.11 -6.49 -19.25
N ASN A 236 -14.95 -6.80 -20.25
CA ASN A 236 -16.38 -6.61 -20.17
C ASN A 236 -17.11 -7.89 -20.50
N TYR A 237 -17.68 -8.56 -19.50
CA TYR A 237 -18.44 -9.82 -19.64
C TYR A 237 -17.65 -10.94 -20.32
N VAL A 238 -16.35 -11.01 -20.05
CA VAL A 238 -15.41 -12.02 -20.55
C VAL A 238 -14.95 -12.95 -19.43
N ASN A 239 -14.53 -14.17 -19.79
CA ASN A 239 -14.06 -15.16 -18.82
C ASN A 239 -12.63 -15.63 -19.14
N ASN A 240 -11.98 -16.20 -18.12
CA ASN A 240 -10.64 -16.80 -18.24
C ASN A 240 -9.60 -15.81 -18.78
N VAL A 241 -9.57 -14.60 -18.24
CA VAL A 241 -8.63 -13.57 -18.68
C VAL A 241 -7.46 -13.44 -17.70
N THR A 242 -6.28 -13.26 -18.26
CA THR A 242 -5.05 -13.05 -17.50
C THR A 242 -4.37 -11.75 -17.93
N VAL A 243 -3.96 -10.94 -16.96
CA VAL A 243 -3.08 -9.78 -17.16
C VAL A 243 -1.82 -10.01 -16.33
N LYS A 244 -0.65 -10.05 -16.94
CA LYS A 244 0.58 -10.38 -16.24
C LYS A 244 1.81 -9.73 -16.83
N GLY A 245 2.92 -9.79 -16.08
CA GLY A 245 4.25 -9.34 -16.51
C GLY A 245 4.83 -8.25 -15.63
N ARG A 246 6.05 -7.83 -15.93
CA ARG A 246 6.83 -6.86 -15.13
C ARG A 246 6.71 -5.41 -15.63
N GLY A 247 5.85 -5.16 -16.63
CA GLY A 247 5.72 -3.83 -17.21
C GLY A 247 4.87 -2.87 -16.37
N ILE A 248 4.87 -1.64 -16.80
CA ILE A 248 4.15 -0.51 -16.19
C ILE A 248 2.97 -0.13 -17.07
N LEU A 249 1.79 -0.03 -16.48
CA LEU A 249 0.64 0.68 -17.06
C LEU A 249 0.57 2.07 -16.44
N ASP A 250 0.71 3.09 -17.25
CA ASP A 250 0.79 4.48 -16.84
C ASP A 250 -0.38 5.31 -17.35
N GLY A 251 -1.05 6.00 -16.43
CA GLY A 251 -2.20 6.87 -16.72
C GLY A 251 -1.85 8.36 -16.81
N SER A 252 -0.56 8.72 -16.83
CA SER A 252 -0.14 10.13 -16.75
C SER A 252 -0.59 10.99 -17.93
N LEU A 253 -0.81 10.41 -19.11
CA LEU A 253 -1.27 11.12 -20.31
C LEU A 253 -2.77 11.45 -20.29
N PHE A 254 -3.53 10.86 -19.37
CA PHE A 254 -4.95 11.17 -19.24
C PHE A 254 -5.17 12.40 -18.36
N GLU A 255 -6.06 13.30 -18.79
CA GLU A 255 -6.48 14.41 -17.96
C GLU A 255 -7.14 13.94 -16.65
N GLY A 256 -6.90 14.64 -15.56
CA GLY A 256 -7.51 14.35 -14.26
C GLY A 256 -9.05 14.30 -14.34
N TRP A 257 -9.67 13.34 -13.66
CA TRP A 257 -11.12 13.21 -13.61
C TRP A 257 -11.75 14.42 -12.91
N GLN A 258 -12.61 15.12 -13.65
CA GLN A 258 -13.38 16.27 -13.17
C GLN A 258 -14.85 16.12 -13.61
N GLY A 259 -15.46 14.98 -13.33
CA GLY A 259 -16.83 14.66 -13.77
C GLY A 259 -16.94 14.34 -15.26
N LYS A 260 -15.80 14.12 -15.93
CA LYS A 260 -15.69 13.63 -17.31
C LYS A 260 -15.37 12.13 -17.32
N THR A 261 -14.89 11.61 -18.42
CA THR A 261 -14.56 10.19 -18.56
C THR A 261 -13.42 9.80 -17.60
N ALA A 262 -13.71 8.86 -16.70
CA ALA A 262 -12.69 8.23 -15.89
C ALA A 262 -11.96 7.18 -16.74
N ASN A 263 -10.65 7.33 -16.89
CA ASN A 263 -9.79 6.33 -17.53
C ASN A 263 -9.21 5.43 -16.43
N VAL A 264 -9.98 4.42 -16.05
CA VAL A 264 -9.58 3.44 -15.04
C VAL A 264 -8.50 2.54 -15.63
N PRO A 265 -7.29 2.49 -15.07
CA PRO A 265 -6.18 1.71 -15.63
C PRO A 265 -6.53 0.28 -15.92
N ILE A 266 -7.18 -0.41 -14.98
CA ILE A 266 -7.67 -1.77 -15.20
C ILE A 266 -9.07 -1.93 -14.64
N ASN A 267 -10.02 -2.32 -15.49
CA ASN A 267 -11.42 -2.47 -15.11
C ASN A 267 -12.00 -3.79 -15.63
N PHE A 268 -12.67 -4.52 -14.74
CA PHE A 268 -13.42 -5.73 -15.06
C PHE A 268 -14.89 -5.55 -14.69
N THR A 269 -15.79 -5.77 -15.66
CA THR A 269 -17.23 -5.69 -15.45
C THR A 269 -17.88 -7.01 -15.83
N GLY A 270 -18.55 -7.69 -14.89
CA GLY A 270 -19.28 -8.94 -15.14
C GLY A 270 -18.39 -10.11 -15.59
N CYS A 271 -17.12 -10.09 -15.27
CA CYS A 271 -16.13 -11.09 -15.68
C CYS A 271 -16.05 -12.26 -14.70
N ARG A 272 -15.51 -13.40 -15.14
CA ARG A 272 -15.25 -14.58 -14.31
C ARG A 272 -13.88 -15.18 -14.60
N ASN A 273 -13.29 -15.78 -13.57
CA ASN A 273 -11.99 -16.41 -13.65
C ASN A 273 -10.92 -15.43 -14.16
N ILE A 274 -10.65 -14.42 -13.33
CA ILE A 274 -9.72 -13.32 -13.63
C ILE A 274 -8.41 -13.60 -12.89
N ASN A 275 -7.29 -13.50 -13.58
CA ASN A 275 -5.97 -13.51 -12.97
C ASN A 275 -5.21 -12.23 -13.34
N VAL A 276 -4.73 -11.48 -12.32
CA VAL A 276 -3.87 -10.31 -12.55
C VAL A 276 -2.64 -10.43 -11.66
N GLU A 277 -1.46 -10.45 -12.26
CA GLU A 277 -0.22 -10.67 -11.52
C GLU A 277 0.94 -9.82 -12.02
N ASP A 278 1.72 -9.30 -11.06
CA ASP A 278 3.05 -8.74 -11.25
C ASP A 278 3.10 -7.33 -11.88
N VAL A 279 2.04 -6.84 -12.50
CA VAL A 279 1.99 -5.55 -13.22
C VAL A 279 2.05 -4.36 -12.25
N ILE A 280 2.69 -3.28 -12.70
CA ILE A 280 2.81 -2.01 -11.98
C ILE A 280 1.83 -1.00 -12.59
N PHE A 281 0.99 -0.36 -11.77
CA PHE A 281 0.02 0.65 -12.17
C PHE A 281 0.39 2.00 -11.58
N LEU A 282 0.62 3.00 -12.43
CA LEU A 282 1.06 4.34 -12.02
C LEU A 282 0.14 5.43 -12.57
N ASN A 283 0.11 6.57 -11.86
CA ASN A 283 -0.46 7.83 -12.35
C ASN A 283 -1.90 7.74 -12.87
N SER A 284 -2.75 6.96 -12.22
CA SER A 284 -4.17 6.88 -12.61
C SER A 284 -4.86 8.26 -12.56
N ASN A 285 -5.83 8.48 -13.43
CA ASN A 285 -6.68 9.67 -13.35
C ASN A 285 -8.01 9.43 -12.61
N ALA A 286 -8.25 8.21 -12.15
CA ALA A 286 -9.40 7.74 -11.39
C ALA A 286 -9.01 6.55 -10.53
N TRP A 287 -9.97 5.72 -10.09
CA TRP A 287 -9.71 4.40 -9.46
C TRP A 287 -8.67 3.63 -10.27
N VAL A 288 -7.85 2.81 -9.61
CA VAL A 288 -6.77 2.10 -10.31
C VAL A 288 -7.19 0.71 -10.75
N PHE A 289 -7.31 -0.21 -9.78
CA PHE A 289 -7.88 -1.54 -10.03
C PHE A 289 -9.36 -1.50 -9.63
N ASN A 290 -10.23 -1.64 -10.61
CA ASN A 290 -11.66 -1.66 -10.38
C ASN A 290 -12.28 -2.96 -10.91
N SER A 291 -13.12 -3.58 -10.09
CA SER A 291 -13.92 -4.72 -10.51
C SER A 291 -15.37 -4.56 -10.08
N PHE A 292 -16.27 -4.77 -11.01
CA PHE A 292 -17.68 -4.56 -10.86
C PHE A 292 -18.46 -5.83 -11.26
N GLU A 293 -19.28 -6.38 -10.35
CA GLU A 293 -20.12 -7.58 -10.56
C GLU A 293 -19.36 -8.80 -11.12
N SER A 294 -18.05 -8.90 -10.82
CA SER A 294 -17.20 -9.99 -11.29
C SER A 294 -17.02 -11.07 -10.23
N LYS A 295 -16.57 -12.26 -10.65
CA LYS A 295 -16.42 -13.41 -9.77
C LYS A 295 -15.17 -14.22 -10.07
N ASP A 296 -14.71 -14.92 -9.02
CA ASP A 296 -13.61 -15.89 -9.12
C ASP A 296 -12.32 -15.24 -9.64
N ALA A 297 -11.69 -14.38 -8.83
CA ALA A 297 -10.48 -13.68 -9.23
C ALA A 297 -9.32 -13.88 -8.27
N LYS A 298 -8.12 -13.95 -8.82
CA LYS A 298 -6.85 -13.88 -8.11
C LYS A 298 -6.04 -12.69 -8.59
N ILE A 299 -5.69 -11.80 -7.65
CA ILE A 299 -4.85 -10.63 -7.88
C ILE A 299 -3.61 -10.80 -7.02
N HIS A 300 -2.44 -10.89 -7.65
CA HIS A 300 -1.22 -11.25 -6.95
C HIS A 300 -0.06 -10.33 -7.34
N ASN A 301 0.72 -9.89 -6.36
CA ASN A 301 1.98 -9.17 -6.55
C ASN A 301 1.87 -7.92 -7.45
N ILE A 302 0.71 -7.26 -7.49
CA ILE A 302 0.57 -5.99 -8.21
C ILE A 302 1.10 -4.82 -7.39
N LYS A 303 1.53 -3.76 -8.06
CA LYS A 303 2.00 -2.53 -7.43
C LYS A 303 1.18 -1.36 -7.96
N ILE A 304 0.66 -0.56 -7.05
CA ILE A 304 -0.17 0.60 -7.37
C ILE A 304 0.42 1.84 -6.73
N ILE A 305 0.55 2.92 -7.52
CA ILE A 305 0.78 4.27 -7.01
C ILE A 305 -0.17 5.24 -7.71
N SER A 306 -1.09 5.79 -6.95
CA SER A 306 -2.16 6.67 -7.41
C SER A 306 -2.06 8.05 -6.77
N PRO A 307 -1.94 9.13 -7.56
CA PRO A 307 -1.62 10.46 -7.03
C PRO A 307 -2.82 11.38 -6.85
N ARG A 308 -4.05 10.99 -7.20
CA ARG A 308 -5.17 11.91 -7.42
C ARG A 308 -6.40 11.59 -6.59
N PRO A 309 -7.29 12.59 -6.34
CA PRO A 309 -8.63 12.35 -5.81
C PRO A 309 -9.39 11.32 -6.64
N ASN A 310 -10.17 10.47 -5.97
CA ASN A 310 -10.81 9.28 -6.54
C ASN A 310 -9.80 8.30 -7.16
N GLY A 311 -8.55 8.36 -6.74
CA GLY A 311 -7.50 7.42 -7.10
C GLY A 311 -7.45 6.28 -6.09
N ASP A 312 -8.59 5.62 -5.86
CA ASP A 312 -8.66 4.45 -4.99
C ASP A 312 -7.74 3.35 -5.54
N GLY A 313 -7.08 2.62 -4.64
CA GLY A 313 -6.13 1.58 -5.02
C GLY A 313 -6.80 0.36 -5.66
N ILE A 314 -7.41 -0.48 -4.82
CA ILE A 314 -8.15 -1.67 -5.27
C ILE A 314 -9.58 -1.57 -4.79
N THR A 315 -10.51 -1.46 -5.72
CA THR A 315 -11.94 -1.30 -5.44
C THR A 315 -12.74 -2.48 -6.00
N LEU A 316 -13.35 -3.25 -5.11
CA LEU A 316 -14.16 -4.41 -5.43
C LEU A 316 -15.64 -4.13 -5.13
N GLN A 317 -16.47 -4.08 -6.18
CA GLN A 317 -17.85 -3.63 -6.12
C GLN A 317 -18.78 -4.74 -6.56
N SER A 318 -19.63 -5.24 -5.66
CA SER A 318 -20.55 -6.37 -5.95
C SER A 318 -19.82 -7.61 -6.48
N CYS A 319 -18.62 -7.87 -5.98
CA CYS A 319 -17.78 -8.98 -6.39
C CYS A 319 -17.92 -10.19 -5.48
N GLU A 320 -17.55 -11.37 -5.98
CA GLU A 320 -17.62 -12.63 -5.25
C GLU A 320 -16.38 -13.50 -5.50
N ASN A 321 -15.83 -14.12 -4.45
CA ASN A 321 -14.67 -15.00 -4.51
C ASN A 321 -13.39 -14.31 -5.04
N PHE A 322 -12.95 -13.23 -4.41
CA PHE A 322 -11.71 -12.55 -4.76
C PHE A 322 -10.61 -12.82 -3.72
N LEU A 323 -9.44 -13.19 -4.19
CA LEU A 323 -8.20 -13.19 -3.42
C LEU A 323 -7.26 -12.13 -3.97
N VAL A 324 -6.90 -11.17 -3.13
CA VAL A 324 -5.87 -10.16 -3.43
C VAL A 324 -4.72 -10.36 -2.46
N GLU A 325 -3.53 -10.67 -2.97
CA GLU A 325 -2.41 -11.00 -2.10
C GLU A 325 -1.05 -10.45 -2.58
N ASP A 326 -0.09 -10.39 -1.65
CA ASP A 326 1.33 -10.08 -1.87
C ASP A 326 1.58 -8.76 -2.64
N SER A 327 0.73 -7.75 -2.45
CA SER A 327 0.68 -6.55 -3.26
C SER A 327 1.11 -5.30 -2.51
N PHE A 328 1.42 -4.24 -3.25
CA PHE A 328 1.73 -2.92 -2.73
C PHE A 328 0.74 -1.89 -3.26
N VAL A 329 0.18 -1.08 -2.38
CA VAL A 329 -0.77 -0.03 -2.74
C VAL A 329 -0.38 1.27 -2.04
N ARG A 330 0.07 2.25 -2.81
CA ARG A 330 0.13 3.65 -2.39
C ARG A 330 -0.97 4.41 -3.11
N SER A 331 -1.95 4.88 -2.37
CA SER A 331 -3.09 5.60 -2.94
C SER A 331 -3.25 6.99 -2.30
N PHE A 332 -3.73 7.92 -3.12
CA PHE A 332 -4.20 9.20 -2.64
C PHE A 332 -5.52 9.06 -1.89
N ASP A 333 -6.48 8.35 -2.51
CA ASP A 333 -7.79 8.04 -1.94
C ASP A 333 -7.75 6.66 -1.24
N ASP A 334 -8.88 6.00 -1.05
CA ASP A 334 -8.99 4.74 -0.33
C ASP A 334 -8.07 3.66 -0.91
N SER A 335 -7.37 2.89 -0.07
CA SER A 335 -6.38 1.93 -0.59
C SER A 335 -6.97 0.57 -0.92
N LEU A 336 -7.65 -0.08 0.02
CA LEU A 336 -8.29 -1.39 -0.15
C LEU A 336 -9.79 -1.26 0.14
N VAL A 337 -10.63 -1.43 -0.87
CA VAL A 337 -12.03 -0.99 -0.82
C VAL A 337 -13.00 -2.08 -1.21
N VAL A 338 -14.03 -2.26 -0.41
CA VAL A 338 -15.16 -3.14 -0.70
C VAL A 338 -16.44 -2.33 -0.71
N LYS A 339 -17.19 -2.41 -1.82
CA LYS A 339 -18.47 -1.71 -2.03
C LYS A 339 -19.55 -2.66 -2.51
N ASN A 340 -20.80 -2.21 -2.46
CA ASN A 340 -21.94 -2.93 -3.03
C ASN A 340 -22.78 -1.97 -3.88
N TYR A 341 -23.09 -2.42 -5.09
CA TYR A 341 -23.88 -1.63 -6.03
C TYR A 341 -25.16 -2.37 -6.43
N GLY A 342 -25.10 -3.38 -7.27
CA GLY A 342 -26.28 -4.04 -7.83
C GLY A 342 -26.46 -5.51 -7.43
N ALA A 343 -25.41 -6.13 -6.90
CA ALA A 343 -25.39 -7.51 -6.42
C ALA A 343 -24.73 -7.59 -5.04
N ASP A 344 -24.86 -8.72 -4.34
CA ASP A 344 -24.18 -8.94 -3.08
C ASP A 344 -22.66 -9.00 -3.28
N THR A 345 -21.95 -8.55 -2.27
CA THR A 345 -20.48 -8.67 -2.20
C THR A 345 -20.15 -9.73 -1.17
N ASN A 346 -19.40 -10.77 -1.57
CA ASN A 346 -19.15 -11.90 -0.69
C ASN A 346 -17.82 -12.58 -0.95
N ASN A 347 -17.21 -13.13 0.12
CA ASN A 347 -15.99 -13.93 0.06
C ASN A 347 -14.83 -13.23 -0.63
N ILE A 348 -14.37 -12.13 -0.01
CA ILE A 348 -13.22 -11.33 -0.46
C ILE A 348 -12.13 -11.38 0.60
N THR A 349 -10.91 -11.69 0.18
CA THR A 349 -9.73 -11.68 1.06
C THR A 349 -8.64 -10.79 0.49
N PHE A 350 -8.20 -9.82 1.28
CA PHE A 350 -6.96 -9.08 1.09
C PHE A 350 -5.91 -9.64 2.05
N LYS A 351 -4.76 -10.09 1.54
CA LYS A 351 -3.76 -10.77 2.36
C LYS A 351 -2.33 -10.35 2.01
N ASN A 352 -1.49 -10.16 3.04
CA ASN A 352 -0.08 -9.79 2.90
C ASN A 352 0.13 -8.59 1.96
N ILE A 353 -0.57 -7.48 2.23
CA ILE A 353 -0.51 -6.27 1.41
C ILE A 353 0.16 -5.15 2.19
N GLN A 354 1.04 -4.43 1.54
CA GLN A 354 1.61 -3.20 2.06
C GLN A 354 0.80 -2.01 1.55
N VAL A 355 0.41 -1.13 2.47
CA VAL A 355 -0.45 0.02 2.18
C VAL A 355 0.24 1.31 2.62
N TRP A 356 0.18 2.32 1.76
CA TRP A 356 0.55 3.69 2.05
C TRP A 356 -0.59 4.60 1.60
N THR A 357 -1.27 5.25 2.54
CA THR A 357 -2.44 6.07 2.24
C THR A 357 -2.14 7.55 2.51
N ASP A 358 -2.17 8.34 1.44
CA ASP A 358 -1.81 9.76 1.53
C ASP A 358 -2.98 10.62 2.05
N LEU A 359 -4.24 10.31 1.72
CA LEU A 359 -5.39 11.10 2.16
C LEU A 359 -6.50 10.28 2.83
N ALA A 360 -7.01 9.24 2.19
CA ALA A 360 -8.24 8.60 2.62
C ALA A 360 -8.03 7.35 3.50
N GLN A 361 -8.89 6.34 3.41
CA GLN A 361 -8.89 5.18 4.29
C GLN A 361 -7.92 4.09 3.78
N SER A 362 -7.22 3.42 4.70
CA SER A 362 -6.33 2.32 4.30
C SER A 362 -7.10 1.04 3.97
N MET A 363 -8.12 0.71 4.76
CA MET A 363 -9.04 -0.42 4.54
C MET A 363 -10.46 0.08 4.77
N GLU A 364 -11.29 0.04 3.73
CA GLU A 364 -12.65 0.59 3.75
C GLU A 364 -13.68 -0.43 3.27
N ILE A 365 -14.75 -0.60 4.03
CA ILE A 365 -16.02 -1.20 3.56
C ILE A 365 -17.05 -0.09 3.53
N GLY A 366 -17.36 0.38 2.34
CA GLY A 366 -18.27 1.52 2.13
C GLY A 366 -17.67 2.61 1.21
N TYR A 367 -18.16 3.85 1.19
CA TYR A 367 -19.45 4.28 1.82
C TYR A 367 -20.67 3.69 1.10
N GLU A 368 -20.53 3.35 -0.20
CA GLU A 368 -21.59 2.80 -1.02
C GLU A 368 -21.80 1.31 -0.67
N THR A 369 -22.76 1.05 0.17
CA THR A 369 -23.06 -0.31 0.64
C THR A 369 -24.32 -0.92 0.02
N ASN A 370 -25.08 -0.14 -0.76
CA ASN A 370 -26.16 -0.60 -1.64
C ASN A 370 -26.56 0.47 -2.67
N LYS A 371 -25.63 0.97 -3.46
CA LYS A 371 -25.89 2.05 -4.43
C LYS A 371 -26.88 1.66 -5.52
N GLY A 372 -26.97 0.38 -5.85
CA GLY A 372 -27.94 -0.16 -6.81
C GLY A 372 -29.34 -0.38 -6.24
N ASN A 373 -29.56 -0.08 -4.95
CA ASN A 373 -30.84 -0.24 -4.26
C ASN A 373 -31.44 -1.66 -4.38
N LYS A 374 -30.59 -2.67 -4.20
CA LYS A 374 -30.95 -4.09 -4.20
C LYS A 374 -31.75 -4.44 -2.95
N GLU A 375 -32.82 -5.20 -3.08
CA GLU A 375 -33.57 -5.72 -1.93
C GLU A 375 -32.70 -6.70 -1.13
N ASN A 376 -32.64 -6.52 0.20
CA ASN A 376 -31.83 -7.33 1.13
C ASN A 376 -30.35 -7.41 0.75
N ALA A 377 -29.73 -6.28 0.37
CA ALA A 377 -28.34 -6.20 0.01
C ALA A 377 -27.41 -6.66 1.15
N ARG A 378 -26.33 -7.37 0.80
CA ARG A 378 -25.38 -7.92 1.76
C ARG A 378 -23.93 -7.69 1.32
N ILE A 379 -23.09 -7.37 2.31
CA ILE A 379 -21.63 -7.45 2.22
C ILE A 379 -21.20 -8.43 3.30
N SER A 380 -20.60 -9.57 2.93
CA SER A 380 -20.31 -10.64 3.90
C SER A 380 -19.04 -11.42 3.59
N ASN A 381 -18.46 -12.04 4.62
CA ASN A 381 -17.22 -12.83 4.52
C ASN A 381 -16.07 -12.03 3.90
N ILE A 382 -15.76 -10.87 4.46
CA ILE A 382 -14.66 -10.02 4.02
C ILE A 382 -13.50 -10.13 5.02
N ALA A 383 -12.30 -10.42 4.53
CA ALA A 383 -11.10 -10.53 5.36
C ALA A 383 -9.98 -9.61 4.88
N PHE A 384 -9.36 -8.91 5.82
CA PHE A 384 -8.09 -8.20 5.67
C PHE A 384 -7.08 -8.85 6.60
N GLU A 385 -6.11 -9.59 6.06
CA GLU A 385 -5.16 -10.39 6.83
C GLU A 385 -3.72 -10.00 6.50
N ASP A 386 -2.87 -9.91 7.52
CA ASP A 386 -1.43 -9.65 7.38
C ASP A 386 -1.13 -8.33 6.62
N ILE A 387 -1.91 -7.27 6.88
CA ILE A 387 -1.75 -5.96 6.22
C ILE A 387 -0.72 -5.12 6.97
N THR A 388 0.25 -4.57 6.22
CA THR A 388 1.23 -3.62 6.76
C THR A 388 0.93 -2.22 6.23
N VAL A 389 0.39 -1.36 7.08
CA VAL A 389 0.18 0.06 6.77
C VAL A 389 1.46 0.82 7.08
N LEU A 390 2.23 1.11 6.03
CA LEU A 390 3.53 1.79 6.12
C LEU A 390 3.38 3.23 6.60
N TYR A 391 2.31 3.87 6.14
CA TYR A 391 1.98 5.26 6.41
C TYR A 391 0.48 5.50 6.21
N ASN A 392 -0.13 6.21 7.15
CA ASN A 392 -1.50 6.71 7.04
C ASN A 392 -1.55 8.14 7.57
N PHE A 393 -1.97 9.09 6.73
CA PHE A 393 -1.84 10.51 7.04
C PHE A 393 -3.10 11.11 7.66
N HIS A 394 -4.27 10.84 7.10
CA HIS A 394 -5.44 11.67 7.37
C HIS A 394 -6.64 10.91 7.96
N LYS A 395 -7.19 9.93 7.27
CA LYS A 395 -8.41 9.20 7.66
C LYS A 395 -8.11 7.86 8.34
N PRO A 396 -9.14 7.13 8.81
CA PRO A 396 -8.96 5.87 9.52
C PRO A 396 -8.14 4.81 8.79
N VAL A 397 -7.46 3.97 9.56
CA VAL A 397 -6.77 2.78 9.05
C VAL A 397 -7.76 1.65 8.78
N ILE A 398 -8.68 1.41 9.71
CA ILE A 398 -9.73 0.38 9.62
C ILE A 398 -11.07 1.08 9.66
N SER A 399 -11.89 0.89 8.65
CA SER A 399 -13.21 1.51 8.58
C SER A 399 -14.27 0.62 7.95
N ILE A 400 -15.47 0.71 8.52
CA ILE A 400 -16.70 0.22 7.94
C ILE A 400 -17.71 1.37 8.02
N HIS A 401 -17.98 1.99 6.88
CA HIS A 401 -18.92 3.07 6.76
C HIS A 401 -20.17 2.58 5.98
N ASN A 402 -21.12 2.00 6.71
CA ASN A 402 -22.37 1.54 6.09
C ASN A 402 -23.27 2.74 5.78
N GLY A 403 -23.12 3.26 4.57
CA GLY A 403 -23.81 4.47 4.09
C GLY A 403 -25.22 4.21 3.55
N ASP A 404 -25.59 2.96 3.30
CA ASP A 404 -26.86 2.56 2.74
C ASP A 404 -27.57 1.51 3.62
N ASP A 405 -28.48 0.70 3.07
CA ASP A 405 -29.34 -0.25 3.80
C ASP A 405 -28.85 -1.70 3.76
N ALA A 406 -27.59 -1.96 3.36
CA ALA A 406 -27.07 -3.32 3.37
C ALA A 406 -26.84 -3.87 4.78
N LEU A 407 -26.95 -5.18 4.92
CA LEU A 407 -26.38 -5.92 6.03
C LEU A 407 -24.89 -6.17 5.76
N VAL A 408 -24.01 -5.58 6.57
CA VAL A 408 -22.56 -5.83 6.55
C VAL A 408 -22.25 -6.79 7.68
N GLU A 409 -21.76 -7.99 7.37
CA GLU A 409 -21.55 -9.04 8.38
C GLU A 409 -20.36 -9.97 8.08
N ASP A 410 -19.89 -10.67 9.13
CA ASP A 410 -18.79 -11.63 9.03
C ASP A 410 -17.50 -10.99 8.49
N ILE A 411 -17.05 -9.93 9.15
CA ILE A 411 -15.88 -9.14 8.75
C ILE A 411 -14.69 -9.45 9.67
N LEU A 412 -13.55 -9.72 9.07
CA LEU A 412 -12.30 -10.02 9.77
C LEU A 412 -11.18 -9.04 9.39
N PHE A 413 -10.60 -8.37 10.39
CA PHE A 413 -9.30 -7.70 10.30
C PHE A 413 -8.31 -8.44 11.19
N LYS A 414 -7.22 -8.98 10.63
CA LYS A 414 -6.29 -9.82 11.37
C LYS A 414 -4.83 -9.50 11.05
N ASN A 415 -3.99 -9.40 12.10
CA ASN A 415 -2.56 -9.12 11.98
C ASN A 415 -2.27 -7.82 11.20
N ILE A 416 -2.83 -6.71 11.64
CA ILE A 416 -2.64 -5.40 11.00
C ILE A 416 -1.49 -4.68 11.71
N THR A 417 -0.43 -4.37 10.98
CA THR A 417 0.70 -3.58 11.50
C THR A 417 0.64 -2.17 10.93
N VAL A 418 0.62 -1.15 11.79
CA VAL A 418 0.66 0.27 11.39
C VAL A 418 2.01 0.83 11.76
N GLU A 419 2.87 1.04 10.77
CA GLU A 419 4.23 1.50 11.02
C GLU A 419 4.32 2.99 11.30
N ASN A 420 3.44 3.81 10.73
CA ASN A 420 3.37 5.24 10.99
C ASN A 420 1.92 5.75 10.91
N ALA A 421 1.33 6.00 12.06
CA ALA A 421 -0.05 6.42 12.22
C ALA A 421 -0.14 7.93 12.46
N LEU A 422 -0.64 8.70 11.49
CA LEU A 422 -0.78 10.16 11.56
C LEU A 422 -2.22 10.65 11.35
N MET A 423 -3.22 9.78 11.46
CA MET A 423 -4.63 10.10 11.23
C MET A 423 -5.04 11.44 11.84
N GLY A 424 -5.83 12.21 11.11
CA GLY A 424 -6.24 13.55 11.49
C GLY A 424 -5.15 14.62 11.30
N SER A 425 -4.04 14.31 10.63
CA SER A 425 -3.07 15.32 10.27
C SER A 425 -3.62 16.19 9.12
N GLY A 426 -3.50 17.51 9.29
CA GLY A 426 -3.93 18.49 8.28
C GLY A 426 -5.36 19.03 8.48
N ASP A 427 -6.24 18.39 9.24
CA ASP A 427 -7.64 18.81 9.43
C ASP A 427 -8.05 19.11 10.88
N ALA A 428 -7.09 19.48 11.72
CA ALA A 428 -7.29 19.73 13.14
C ALA A 428 -7.83 18.53 13.95
N GLY A 429 -7.74 17.31 13.40
CA GLY A 429 -8.09 16.07 14.08
C GLY A 429 -9.53 15.59 13.85
N GLU A 430 -10.22 16.09 12.83
CA GLU A 430 -11.59 15.65 12.53
C GLU A 430 -11.69 14.18 12.10
N ASN A 431 -10.69 13.65 11.41
CA ASN A 431 -10.63 12.26 10.92
C ASN A 431 -9.54 11.44 11.64
N ASN A 432 -9.42 11.60 12.94
CA ASN A 432 -8.29 11.08 13.69
C ASN A 432 -8.47 9.65 14.26
N GLN A 433 -9.44 8.90 13.81
CA GLN A 433 -9.73 7.56 14.30
C GLN A 433 -8.76 6.51 13.73
N LEU A 434 -8.31 5.57 14.58
CA LEU A 434 -7.61 4.36 14.12
C LEU A 434 -8.60 3.35 13.52
N ILE A 435 -9.69 3.12 14.25
CA ILE A 435 -10.81 2.25 13.86
C ILE A 435 -12.07 3.10 13.87
N ASP A 436 -12.81 3.09 12.77
CA ASP A 436 -14.10 3.77 12.65
C ASP A 436 -15.16 2.82 12.08
N LEU A 437 -16.07 2.36 12.94
CA LEU A 437 -17.20 1.54 12.54
C LEU A 437 -18.47 2.39 12.66
N GLY A 438 -19.09 2.72 11.54
CA GLY A 438 -20.20 3.65 11.49
C GLY A 438 -21.33 3.23 10.58
N ILE A 439 -22.58 3.44 11.04
CA ILE A 439 -23.76 3.45 10.17
C ILE A 439 -24.19 4.89 10.04
N MET A 440 -24.22 5.41 8.81
CA MET A 440 -24.41 6.84 8.60
C MET A 440 -25.18 7.17 7.34
N SER A 441 -25.70 8.38 7.27
CA SER A 441 -26.19 8.96 6.03
C SER A 441 -25.14 9.97 5.54
N ASN A 442 -24.52 9.68 4.42
CA ASN A 442 -23.55 10.56 3.78
C ASN A 442 -24.23 11.24 2.58
N GLY A 443 -24.31 12.58 2.60
CA GLY A 443 -25.00 13.36 1.57
C GLY A 443 -24.43 13.21 0.15
N ASN A 444 -23.17 12.75 0.01
CA ASN A 444 -22.52 12.55 -1.29
C ASN A 444 -22.65 11.11 -1.79
N TRP A 445 -22.63 10.13 -0.89
CA TRP A 445 -22.43 8.72 -1.26
C TRP A 445 -23.61 7.82 -0.96
N SER A 446 -24.44 8.14 0.06
CA SER A 446 -25.64 7.36 0.38
C SER A 446 -26.74 7.57 -0.66
N THR A 447 -27.34 6.48 -1.13
CA THR A 447 -28.40 6.50 -2.14
C THR A 447 -29.74 5.95 -1.64
N THR A 448 -29.71 5.09 -0.62
CA THR A 448 -30.93 4.55 0.00
C THR A 448 -31.48 5.49 1.08
N LYS A 449 -32.78 5.41 1.35
CA LYS A 449 -33.43 6.19 2.42
C LYS A 449 -33.22 5.56 3.80
N GLU A 450 -33.30 4.24 3.83
CA GLU A 450 -33.11 3.45 5.05
C GLU A 450 -31.62 3.20 5.29
N ARG A 451 -31.29 2.77 6.50
CA ARG A 451 -29.94 2.34 6.88
C ARG A 451 -29.91 0.83 7.10
N GLY A 452 -28.72 0.26 6.98
CA GLY A 452 -28.50 -1.17 7.22
C GLY A 452 -28.04 -1.47 8.65
N GLN A 453 -27.33 -2.58 8.78
CA GLN A 453 -26.75 -3.03 10.05
C GLN A 453 -25.30 -3.48 9.83
N ILE A 454 -24.50 -3.46 10.90
CA ILE A 454 -23.17 -4.07 10.93
C ILE A 454 -23.18 -5.15 12.02
N LYS A 455 -22.76 -6.39 11.69
CA LYS A 455 -22.76 -7.52 12.63
C LYS A 455 -21.52 -8.39 12.50
N ASN A 456 -21.15 -9.05 13.58
CA ASN A 456 -20.10 -10.06 13.62
C ASN A 456 -18.78 -9.56 13.00
N VAL A 457 -18.19 -8.54 13.62
CA VAL A 457 -16.89 -7.96 13.22
C VAL A 457 -15.81 -8.40 14.20
N THR A 458 -14.75 -9.01 13.69
CA THR A 458 -13.58 -9.37 14.48
C THR A 458 -12.36 -8.56 14.03
N ILE A 459 -11.72 -7.89 14.98
CA ILE A 459 -10.44 -7.19 14.80
C ILE A 459 -9.43 -7.86 15.74
N ASP A 460 -8.46 -8.62 15.20
CA ASP A 460 -7.53 -9.44 15.97
C ASP A 460 -6.08 -9.13 15.60
N GLY A 461 -5.33 -8.57 16.52
CA GLY A 461 -3.91 -8.32 16.32
C GLY A 461 -3.63 -7.04 15.53
N VAL A 462 -3.94 -5.88 16.09
CA VAL A 462 -3.53 -4.57 15.54
C VAL A 462 -2.35 -4.04 16.33
N ASN A 463 -1.26 -3.68 15.63
CA ASN A 463 -0.05 -3.17 16.24
C ASN A 463 0.37 -1.83 15.63
N VAL A 464 0.20 -0.74 16.36
CA VAL A 464 0.66 0.60 15.95
C VAL A 464 2.07 0.82 16.50
N ILE A 465 3.06 0.92 15.60
CA ILE A 465 4.49 1.01 15.96
C ILE A 465 4.90 2.45 16.27
N SER A 466 4.51 3.40 15.43
CA SER A 466 4.88 4.80 15.61
C SER A 466 3.77 5.76 15.15
N GLY A 467 3.97 7.05 15.37
CA GLY A 467 3.02 8.10 15.04
C GLY A 467 2.22 8.55 16.26
N LYS A 468 0.95 8.81 16.06
CA LYS A 468 0.02 9.24 17.11
C LYS A 468 -0.61 8.06 17.85
N PHE A 469 -1.24 8.32 18.98
CA PHE A 469 -2.18 7.41 19.63
C PHE A 469 -3.61 7.88 19.31
N PRO A 470 -4.17 7.49 18.17
CA PRO A 470 -5.49 7.96 17.76
C PRO A 470 -6.59 7.30 18.59
N PRO A 471 -7.76 7.95 18.77
CA PRO A 471 -8.96 7.32 19.28
C PRO A 471 -9.53 6.31 18.27
N SER A 472 -10.62 5.65 18.66
CA SER A 472 -11.43 4.80 17.78
C SER A 472 -12.91 5.07 18.04
N LYS A 473 -13.78 4.84 17.04
CA LYS A 473 -15.20 5.14 17.16
C LYS A 473 -16.06 3.97 16.70
N ILE A 474 -17.15 3.69 17.43
CA ILE A 474 -18.15 2.68 17.05
C ILE A 474 -19.54 3.27 17.33
N ALA A 475 -20.27 3.59 16.28
CA ALA A 475 -21.58 4.21 16.39
C ALA A 475 -22.53 3.74 15.27
N GLY A 476 -23.64 3.12 15.63
CA GLY A 476 -24.77 2.86 14.72
C GLY A 476 -25.53 4.15 14.40
N PHE A 477 -26.60 4.04 13.62
CA PHE A 477 -27.38 5.19 13.19
C PHE A 477 -28.49 5.53 14.20
N ASP A 478 -29.24 4.52 14.64
CA ASP A 478 -30.30 4.63 15.65
C ASP A 478 -30.52 3.29 16.38
N GLU A 479 -31.54 3.17 17.22
CA GLU A 479 -31.81 1.97 18.02
C GLU A 479 -32.23 0.73 17.18
N THR A 480 -32.55 0.91 15.89
CA THR A 480 -32.93 -0.15 14.96
C THR A 480 -31.84 -0.48 13.94
N HIS A 481 -30.97 0.48 13.63
CA HIS A 481 -29.85 0.35 12.72
C HIS A 481 -28.54 0.34 13.52
N THR A 482 -28.22 -0.83 14.05
CA THR A 482 -27.24 -1.03 15.11
C THR A 482 -25.96 -1.72 14.62
N ILE A 483 -24.88 -1.52 15.40
CA ILE A 483 -23.64 -2.32 15.28
C ILE A 483 -23.66 -3.34 16.41
N GLU A 484 -23.57 -4.63 16.07
CA GLU A 484 -23.71 -5.74 17.01
C GLU A 484 -22.57 -6.76 16.88
N ASP A 485 -22.21 -7.41 17.97
CA ASP A 485 -21.22 -8.50 18.02
C ASP A 485 -19.84 -8.12 17.43
N VAL A 486 -19.23 -7.08 18.00
CA VAL A 486 -17.88 -6.65 17.63
C VAL A 486 -16.88 -7.09 18.67
N THR A 487 -15.85 -7.83 18.27
CA THR A 487 -14.74 -8.25 19.12
C THR A 487 -13.43 -7.64 18.64
N ILE A 488 -12.78 -6.86 19.50
CA ILE A 488 -11.45 -6.28 19.28
C ILE A 488 -10.50 -6.86 20.32
N LYS A 489 -9.48 -7.58 19.87
CA LYS A 489 -8.50 -8.23 20.74
C LYS A 489 -7.08 -8.10 20.23
N ASN A 490 -6.10 -8.27 21.12
CA ASN A 490 -4.69 -8.17 20.80
C ASN A 490 -4.31 -6.80 20.18
N LEU A 491 -4.94 -5.71 20.65
CA LEU A 491 -4.65 -4.35 20.19
C LEU A 491 -3.47 -3.76 20.96
N ASN A 492 -2.41 -3.38 20.24
CA ASN A 492 -1.24 -2.71 20.80
C ASN A 492 -1.05 -1.34 20.13
N ILE A 493 -0.93 -0.27 20.90
CA ILE A 493 -0.69 1.08 20.38
C ILE A 493 0.54 1.66 21.08
N LEU A 494 1.61 1.92 20.29
CA LEU A 494 2.88 2.47 20.77
C LEU A 494 3.46 1.66 21.95
N GLY A 495 3.44 0.32 21.83
CA GLY A 495 3.92 -0.60 22.87
C GLY A 495 2.97 -0.80 24.06
N LYS A 496 1.77 -0.22 24.03
CA LYS A 496 0.77 -0.33 25.10
C LYS A 496 -0.34 -1.30 24.70
N SER A 497 -0.51 -2.39 25.43
CA SER A 497 -1.62 -3.32 25.23
C SER A 497 -2.93 -2.70 25.71
N ILE A 498 -3.95 -2.72 24.86
CA ILE A 498 -5.28 -2.19 25.09
C ILE A 498 -6.20 -3.34 25.48
N LYS A 499 -6.90 -3.20 26.62
CA LYS A 499 -7.75 -4.26 27.16
C LYS A 499 -9.15 -3.81 27.55
N ASP A 500 -9.47 -2.56 27.31
CA ASP A 500 -10.76 -1.96 27.61
C ASP A 500 -10.97 -0.69 26.79
N PRO A 501 -12.21 -0.21 26.64
CA PRO A 501 -12.51 0.97 25.84
C PRO A 501 -11.78 2.25 26.28
N GLU A 502 -11.60 2.46 27.59
CA GLU A 502 -11.00 3.68 28.12
C GLU A 502 -9.50 3.74 27.79
N SER A 503 -8.78 2.64 28.01
CA SER A 503 -7.33 2.55 27.70
C SER A 503 -7.02 2.70 26.21
N GLY A 504 -7.97 2.32 25.34
CA GLY A 504 -7.89 2.43 23.88
C GLY A 504 -8.51 3.72 23.32
N LYS A 505 -9.04 4.61 24.14
CA LYS A 505 -9.76 5.82 23.75
C LYS A 505 -10.91 5.53 22.77
N PHE A 506 -11.69 4.49 23.04
CA PHE A 506 -12.85 4.16 22.22
C PHE A 506 -14.07 5.02 22.60
N GLU A 507 -14.65 5.63 21.59
CA GLU A 507 -15.94 6.31 21.64
C GLU A 507 -17.02 5.34 21.15
N ILE A 508 -17.78 4.74 22.09
CA ILE A 508 -18.81 3.75 21.77
C ILE A 508 -20.18 4.32 22.11
N ASP A 509 -21.04 4.46 21.11
CA ASP A 509 -22.44 4.86 21.33
C ASP A 509 -23.28 3.68 21.83
N LYS A 510 -23.50 3.63 23.15
CA LYS A 510 -24.21 2.55 23.83
C LYS A 510 -25.70 2.44 23.44
N LYS A 511 -26.28 3.45 22.78
CA LYS A 511 -27.68 3.41 22.34
C LYS A 511 -27.84 2.65 21.02
N THR A 512 -26.80 2.71 20.22
CA THR A 512 -26.81 2.17 18.84
C THR A 512 -25.86 0.99 18.67
N THR A 513 -25.29 0.47 19.78
CA THR A 513 -24.36 -0.67 19.74
C THR A 513 -24.76 -1.75 20.74
N LYS A 514 -24.50 -3.04 20.42
CA LYS A 514 -24.76 -4.19 21.28
C LYS A 514 -23.58 -5.15 21.25
N ASN A 515 -23.22 -5.72 22.39
CA ASN A 515 -22.16 -6.74 22.50
C ASN A 515 -20.82 -6.31 21.86
N ILE A 516 -20.25 -5.20 22.34
CA ILE A 516 -18.92 -4.72 21.94
C ILE A 516 -17.90 -5.18 22.99
N ILE A 517 -16.93 -6.00 22.58
CA ILE A 517 -15.90 -6.59 23.45
C ILE A 517 -14.53 -6.04 23.02
N ILE A 518 -13.75 -5.55 24.00
CA ILE A 518 -12.36 -5.10 23.80
C ILE A 518 -11.50 -5.79 24.85
N GLU A 519 -10.51 -6.65 24.44
CA GLU A 519 -9.72 -7.49 25.34
C GLU A 519 -8.26 -7.72 24.89
#